data_f6fe98c0aeac97d9a9c245fadc216c0a
#
_entry.id   f6fe98c0aeac97d9a9c245fadc216c0a
#
_cell.length_a   1.000
_cell.length_b   1.000
_cell.length_c   1.000
_cell.angle_alpha   90.00
_cell.angle_beta   90.00
_cell.angle_gamma   90.00
#
_symmetry.space_group_name_H-M   'P 1'
#
loop_
_entity.id
_entity.type
_entity.pdbx_description
1 polymer ?
#
loop_
_entity_poly.entity_id
_entity_poly.type
_entity_poly.pdbx_seq_one_letter_code
_entity_poly.pdbx_strand_id
1 'polypeptide(L)'
;INVVVSALLEQRSLTKKLLKKEKNEDKKKVLDGYQLAYKLTANSVYGQLGAKTSSISFKKVAACTTAIGRERIYDAERLVMDWARDNKKLPPEVVYGDTDSIFVKFNRKDKGKTYKDKEALAYCIQCGKDAGEYITEHLHKEGKAPQDLEYEKTFWPFILISKKRYTGDKYEFTADETPKRTSMGLVTKRRDNAPIVKYVFGNLINKFMYDRNLNKTLDWLKHMLKKIIDGKEHISMFILSKTLNSYYKNPQSIPHKVLADRIGERDPGNKPKANDRIPYAYVEVDDKPTLVGFKKAFELQGTGEYKKIRKRIKSDEFYKKDEVIDDGFYKNGKPKTKKIKVDDETRPKYKWIEEKGQEIMKKVEVQGEPKYKKKIILQGDRIEHPDYIKEKKLKLDYKFYISNQIMNPVKQVLDISMSPEESKELFNKFLQ
;
A
#
# COMPACT_ATOMS: atom_id res chain seq x y z
N ILE A 1 22.30 -23.52 -20.75
CA ILE A 1 21.91 -22.74 -19.56
C ILE A 1 22.41 -23.43 -18.29
N ASN A 2 22.09 -24.72 -18.09
CA ASN A 2 22.51 -25.45 -16.88
C ASN A 2 24.04 -25.42 -16.68
N VAL A 3 24.83 -25.69 -17.72
CA VAL A 3 26.29 -25.65 -17.66
C VAL A 3 26.80 -24.27 -17.18
N VAL A 4 26.23 -23.18 -17.74
CA VAL A 4 26.64 -21.81 -17.36
C VAL A 4 26.30 -21.51 -15.89
N VAL A 5 25.06 -21.86 -15.47
CA VAL A 5 24.63 -21.64 -14.08
C VAL A 5 25.44 -22.47 -13.09
N SER A 6 25.72 -23.76 -13.43
CA SER A 6 26.56 -24.64 -12.60
C SER A 6 27.99 -24.09 -12.45
N ALA A 7 28.61 -23.63 -13.54
CA ALA A 7 29.94 -23.03 -13.50
C ALA A 7 29.97 -21.76 -12.62
N LEU A 8 28.92 -20.89 -12.71
CA LEU A 8 28.84 -19.69 -11.87
C LEU A 8 28.67 -20.02 -10.38
N LEU A 9 27.88 -21.04 -10.04
CA LEU A 9 27.70 -21.50 -8.67
C LEU A 9 28.96 -22.13 -8.10
N GLU A 10 29.70 -22.92 -8.90
CA GLU A 10 30.99 -23.50 -8.52
C GLU A 10 32.02 -22.41 -8.23
N GLN A 11 32.20 -21.46 -9.15
CA GLN A 11 33.11 -20.33 -8.97
C GLN A 11 32.74 -19.50 -7.72
N ARG A 12 31.46 -19.30 -7.47
CA ARG A 12 30.98 -18.64 -6.24
C ARG A 12 31.38 -19.43 -4.99
N SER A 13 31.22 -20.76 -5.01
CA SER A 13 31.56 -21.62 -3.88
C SER A 13 33.10 -21.56 -3.60
N LEU A 14 33.93 -21.66 -4.63
CA LEU A 14 35.37 -21.51 -4.52
C LEU A 14 35.76 -20.14 -3.96
N THR A 15 35.16 -19.06 -4.48
CA THR A 15 35.42 -17.70 -4.01
C THR A 15 35.04 -17.52 -2.54
N LYS A 16 33.91 -18.09 -2.10
CA LYS A 16 33.51 -18.09 -0.67
C LYS A 16 34.51 -18.85 0.22
N LYS A 17 35.07 -19.97 -0.26
CA LYS A 17 36.13 -20.71 0.47
C LYS A 17 37.40 -19.89 0.61
N LEU A 18 37.81 -19.18 -0.46
CA LEU A 18 38.93 -18.26 -0.43
C LEU A 18 38.70 -17.08 0.52
N LEU A 19 37.53 -16.47 0.45
CA LEU A 19 37.10 -15.36 1.33
C LEU A 19 37.20 -15.73 2.82
N LYS A 20 36.80 -16.95 3.19
CA LYS A 20 36.89 -17.44 4.57
C LYS A 20 38.33 -17.60 5.06
N LYS A 21 39.30 -17.88 4.16
CA LYS A 21 40.70 -18.09 4.50
C LYS A 21 41.56 -16.83 4.42
N GLU A 22 41.10 -15.81 3.70
CA GLU A 22 41.83 -14.57 3.48
C GLU A 22 41.91 -13.75 4.77
N LYS A 23 43.05 -13.17 5.05
CA LYS A 23 43.31 -12.32 6.23
C LYS A 23 43.37 -10.83 5.89
N ASN A 24 43.75 -10.51 4.65
CA ASN A 24 43.85 -9.13 4.20
C ASN A 24 42.43 -8.55 3.93
N GLU A 25 42.08 -7.46 4.61
CA GLU A 25 40.75 -6.85 4.53
C GLU A 25 40.41 -6.31 3.13
N ASP A 26 41.35 -5.78 2.38
CA ASP A 26 41.08 -5.29 1.03
C ASP A 26 40.87 -6.43 0.04
N LYS A 27 41.66 -7.51 0.15
CA LYS A 27 41.42 -8.73 -0.63
C LYS A 27 40.09 -9.38 -0.27
N LYS A 28 39.68 -9.37 1.00
CA LYS A 28 38.32 -9.82 1.40
C LYS A 28 37.24 -9.03 0.70
N LYS A 29 37.33 -7.70 0.65
CA LYS A 29 36.35 -6.86 -0.06
C LYS A 29 36.27 -7.22 -1.54
N VAL A 30 37.39 -7.46 -2.19
CA VAL A 30 37.44 -7.87 -3.61
C VAL A 30 36.79 -9.24 -3.80
N LEU A 31 37.14 -10.24 -2.97
CA LEU A 31 36.54 -11.57 -3.03
C LEU A 31 35.05 -11.54 -2.74
N ASP A 32 34.60 -10.70 -1.79
CA ASP A 32 33.16 -10.51 -1.53
C ASP A 32 32.47 -9.90 -2.75
N GLY A 33 33.07 -8.93 -3.42
CA GLY A 33 32.59 -8.40 -4.70
C GLY A 33 32.44 -9.49 -5.78
N TYR A 34 33.45 -10.37 -5.94
CA TYR A 34 33.37 -11.47 -6.91
C TYR A 34 32.26 -12.46 -6.58
N GLN A 35 32.15 -12.94 -5.33
CA GLN A 35 31.08 -13.88 -4.98
C GLN A 35 29.68 -13.26 -5.16
N LEU A 36 29.54 -11.94 -4.92
CA LEU A 36 28.29 -11.22 -5.18
C LEU A 36 28.01 -11.12 -6.68
N ALA A 37 29.01 -10.83 -7.51
CA ALA A 37 28.86 -10.78 -8.96
C ALA A 37 28.38 -12.13 -9.52
N TYR A 38 29.01 -13.24 -9.13
CA TYR A 38 28.56 -14.59 -9.52
C TYR A 38 27.11 -14.87 -9.12
N LYS A 39 26.74 -14.48 -7.88
CA LYS A 39 25.34 -14.62 -7.40
C LYS A 39 24.37 -13.83 -8.25
N LEU A 40 24.66 -12.57 -8.54
CA LEU A 40 23.77 -11.71 -9.32
C LEU A 40 23.66 -12.20 -10.76
N THR A 41 24.75 -12.62 -11.38
CA THR A 41 24.74 -13.16 -12.74
C THR A 41 23.90 -14.43 -12.83
N ALA A 42 24.10 -15.41 -11.93
CA ALA A 42 23.33 -16.64 -11.90
C ALA A 42 21.83 -16.36 -11.70
N ASN A 43 21.48 -15.48 -10.79
CA ASN A 43 20.06 -15.11 -10.57
C ASN A 43 19.45 -14.33 -11.75
N SER A 44 20.25 -13.56 -12.50
CA SER A 44 19.77 -12.80 -13.65
C SER A 44 19.34 -13.71 -14.82
N VAL A 45 19.97 -14.89 -14.95
CA VAL A 45 19.62 -15.86 -16.01
C VAL A 45 18.13 -16.22 -15.94
N TYR A 46 17.60 -16.54 -14.75
CA TYR A 46 16.18 -16.81 -14.58
C TYR A 46 15.31 -15.61 -14.99
N GLY A 47 15.69 -14.40 -14.57
CA GLY A 47 15.00 -13.17 -14.93
C GLY A 47 14.96 -12.93 -16.45
N GLN A 48 16.08 -13.17 -17.12
CA GLN A 48 16.21 -13.07 -18.58
C GLN A 48 15.33 -14.11 -19.31
N LEU A 49 15.26 -15.33 -18.82
CA LEU A 49 14.37 -16.37 -19.38
C LEU A 49 12.89 -15.98 -19.31
N GLY A 50 12.48 -15.28 -18.25
CA GLY A 50 11.10 -14.82 -18.06
C GLY A 50 10.74 -13.53 -18.79
N ALA A 51 11.70 -12.69 -19.13
CA ALA A 51 11.50 -11.37 -19.70
C ALA A 51 11.14 -11.44 -21.20
N LYS A 52 10.06 -10.77 -21.60
CA LYS A 52 9.60 -10.73 -23.01
C LYS A 52 10.62 -10.08 -23.97
N THR A 53 11.40 -9.14 -23.46
CA THR A 53 12.36 -8.34 -24.24
C THR A 53 13.75 -8.96 -24.30
N SER A 54 13.98 -10.08 -23.60
CA SER A 54 15.26 -10.77 -23.57
C SER A 54 15.50 -11.61 -24.82
N SER A 55 16.71 -11.58 -25.34
CA SER A 55 17.15 -12.43 -26.48
C SER A 55 17.14 -13.92 -26.16
N ILE A 56 17.25 -14.30 -24.87
CA ILE A 56 17.20 -15.68 -24.38
C ILE A 56 15.84 -16.04 -23.73
N SER A 57 14.78 -15.28 -24.04
CA SER A 57 13.46 -15.49 -23.45
C SER A 57 12.93 -16.91 -23.69
N PHE A 58 12.71 -17.66 -22.62
CA PHE A 58 12.13 -19.01 -22.67
C PHE A 58 11.19 -19.22 -21.48
N LYS A 59 9.99 -18.68 -21.60
CA LYS A 59 8.99 -18.62 -20.53
C LYS A 59 8.60 -19.99 -19.96
N LYS A 60 8.62 -21.06 -20.78
CA LYS A 60 8.30 -22.40 -20.30
C LYS A 60 9.30 -22.86 -19.21
N VAL A 61 10.60 -22.65 -19.44
CA VAL A 61 11.64 -22.98 -18.45
C VAL A 61 11.50 -22.10 -17.20
N ALA A 62 11.25 -20.80 -17.36
CA ALA A 62 10.99 -19.92 -16.22
C ALA A 62 9.75 -20.35 -15.41
N ALA A 63 8.68 -20.81 -16.08
CA ALA A 63 7.50 -21.36 -15.42
C ALA A 63 7.79 -22.67 -14.67
N CYS A 64 8.57 -23.57 -15.28
CA CYS A 64 9.02 -24.80 -14.61
C CYS A 64 9.83 -24.51 -13.35
N THR A 65 10.75 -23.54 -13.40
CA THR A 65 11.55 -23.14 -12.22
C THR A 65 10.65 -22.71 -11.06
N THR A 66 9.61 -21.90 -11.32
CA THR A 66 8.68 -21.49 -10.27
C THR A 66 7.76 -22.61 -9.80
N ALA A 67 7.39 -23.55 -10.67
CA ALA A 67 6.60 -24.71 -10.30
C ALA A 67 7.39 -25.64 -9.36
N ILE A 68 8.63 -25.96 -9.73
CA ILE A 68 9.53 -26.77 -8.90
C ILE A 68 9.80 -26.07 -7.55
N GLY A 69 10.05 -24.76 -7.54
CA GLY A 69 10.23 -24.01 -6.30
C GLY A 69 9.01 -24.13 -5.36
N ARG A 70 7.81 -24.12 -5.90
CA ARG A 70 6.58 -24.33 -5.13
C ARG A 70 6.50 -25.75 -4.55
N GLU A 71 6.85 -26.76 -5.32
CA GLU A 71 6.91 -28.15 -4.83
C GLU A 71 7.92 -28.28 -3.70
N ARG A 72 9.08 -27.61 -3.78
CA ARG A 72 10.11 -27.64 -2.73
C ARG A 72 9.64 -27.02 -1.42
N ILE A 73 8.78 -26.02 -1.47
CA ILE A 73 8.17 -25.45 -0.23
C ILE A 73 7.27 -26.51 0.43
N TYR A 74 6.44 -27.22 -0.32
CA TYR A 74 5.60 -28.31 0.21
C TYR A 74 6.43 -29.50 0.69
N ASP A 75 7.52 -29.86 -0.01
CA ASP A 75 8.46 -30.87 0.47
C ASP A 75 9.08 -30.44 1.82
N ALA A 76 9.50 -29.19 1.95
CA ALA A 76 10.07 -28.66 3.18
C ALA A 76 9.06 -28.66 4.34
N GLU A 77 7.79 -28.31 4.07
CA GLU A 77 6.71 -28.41 5.06
C GLU A 77 6.48 -29.84 5.52
N ARG A 78 6.41 -30.80 4.60
CA ARG A 78 6.29 -32.23 4.92
C ARG A 78 7.48 -32.72 5.73
N LEU A 79 8.68 -32.46 5.25
CA LEU A 79 9.92 -32.99 5.84
C LEU A 79 10.22 -32.39 7.23
N VAL A 80 9.80 -31.15 7.54
CA VAL A 80 9.95 -30.63 8.90
C VAL A 80 9.04 -31.34 9.90
N MET A 81 7.87 -31.80 9.45
CA MET A 81 6.96 -32.62 10.27
C MET A 81 7.53 -34.02 10.48
N ASP A 82 8.09 -34.63 9.41
CA ASP A 82 8.76 -35.93 9.49
C ASP A 82 9.96 -35.85 10.43
N TRP A 83 10.80 -34.82 10.33
CA TRP A 83 11.91 -34.57 11.26
C TRP A 83 11.45 -34.56 12.73
N ALA A 84 10.35 -33.82 13.00
CA ALA A 84 9.84 -33.76 14.37
C ALA A 84 9.38 -35.14 14.89
N ARG A 85 8.67 -35.90 14.03
CA ARG A 85 8.21 -37.28 14.37
C ARG A 85 9.37 -38.21 14.63
N ASP A 86 10.36 -38.26 13.75
CA ASP A 86 11.50 -39.15 13.82
C ASP A 86 12.40 -38.85 15.02
N ASN A 87 12.50 -37.60 15.42
CA ASN A 87 13.24 -37.13 16.59
C ASN A 87 12.39 -37.10 17.89
N LYS A 88 11.17 -37.64 17.87
CA LYS A 88 10.24 -37.68 19.02
C LYS A 88 9.98 -36.29 19.63
N LYS A 89 9.97 -35.26 18.79
CA LYS A 89 9.64 -33.88 19.17
C LYS A 89 8.15 -33.59 18.94
N LEU A 90 7.62 -32.63 19.67
CA LEU A 90 6.27 -32.15 19.41
C LEU A 90 6.20 -31.49 18.01
N PRO A 91 5.08 -31.67 17.28
CA PRO A 91 4.96 -31.15 15.92
C PRO A 91 5.15 -29.64 15.88
N PRO A 92 5.98 -29.13 14.96
CA PRO A 92 6.12 -27.73 14.71
C PRO A 92 4.95 -27.20 13.88
N GLU A 93 4.80 -25.89 13.79
CA GLU A 93 3.80 -25.20 12.98
C GLU A 93 4.50 -24.40 11.88
N VAL A 94 4.20 -24.68 10.62
CA VAL A 94 4.66 -23.84 9.51
C VAL A 94 3.70 -22.65 9.36
N VAL A 95 4.13 -21.49 9.83
CA VAL A 95 3.28 -20.30 9.90
C VAL A 95 3.25 -19.48 8.62
N TYR A 96 4.29 -19.62 7.78
CA TYR A 96 4.41 -18.87 6.54
C TYR A 96 5.45 -19.49 5.60
N GLY A 97 5.24 -19.36 4.29
CA GLY A 97 6.22 -19.70 3.25
C GLY A 97 6.32 -18.59 2.22
N ASP A 98 7.52 -18.32 1.73
CA ASP A 98 7.75 -17.27 0.71
C ASP A 98 8.84 -17.66 -0.28
N THR A 99 8.44 -17.93 -1.50
CA THR A 99 9.31 -18.19 -2.67
C THR A 99 10.22 -19.40 -2.50
N ASP A 100 11.19 -19.36 -1.59
CA ASP A 100 12.25 -20.33 -1.34
C ASP A 100 12.53 -20.57 0.15
N SER A 101 11.64 -20.12 1.02
CA SER A 101 11.80 -20.24 2.46
C SER A 101 10.49 -20.61 3.16
N ILE A 102 10.60 -21.30 4.30
CA ILE A 102 9.52 -21.55 5.23
C ILE A 102 9.83 -20.96 6.61
N PHE A 103 8.80 -20.48 7.30
CA PHE A 103 8.88 -19.97 8.66
C PHE A 103 8.22 -20.99 9.59
N VAL A 104 9.01 -21.56 10.45
CA VAL A 104 8.60 -22.64 11.33
C VAL A 104 8.59 -22.18 12.79
N LYS A 105 7.47 -22.40 13.47
CA LYS A 105 7.34 -22.18 14.90
C LYS A 105 7.52 -23.52 15.61
N PHE A 106 8.69 -23.72 16.21
CA PHE A 106 8.99 -24.90 16.98
C PHE A 106 8.30 -24.88 18.35
N ASN A 107 7.86 -26.03 18.79
CA ASN A 107 7.32 -26.19 20.15
C ASN A 107 8.46 -26.12 21.16
N ARG A 108 8.27 -25.33 22.22
CA ARG A 108 9.27 -25.13 23.28
C ARG A 108 9.30 -26.23 24.35
N LYS A 109 8.50 -27.26 24.20
CA LYS A 109 8.50 -28.42 25.08
C LYS A 109 9.24 -29.58 24.43
N ASP A 110 10.17 -30.18 25.18
CA ASP A 110 10.88 -31.37 24.76
C ASP A 110 11.18 -32.25 25.99
N LYS A 111 10.85 -33.54 25.91
CA LYS A 111 11.11 -34.55 26.97
C LYS A 111 10.69 -34.09 28.37
N GLY A 112 9.52 -33.48 28.50
CA GLY A 112 8.97 -32.96 29.74
C GLY A 112 9.50 -31.63 30.22
N LYS A 113 10.60 -31.09 29.63
CA LYS A 113 11.13 -29.74 29.91
C LYS A 113 10.44 -28.71 29.02
N THR A 114 10.06 -27.57 29.60
CA THR A 114 9.60 -26.38 28.87
C THR A 114 10.68 -25.32 28.89
N TYR A 115 11.24 -25.01 27.74
CA TYR A 115 12.25 -23.97 27.60
C TYR A 115 11.61 -22.56 27.67
N LYS A 116 12.29 -21.61 28.30
CA LYS A 116 11.85 -20.22 28.45
C LYS A 116 12.92 -19.25 27.99
N ASP A 117 12.51 -18.08 27.62
CA ASP A 117 13.37 -16.93 27.30
C ASP A 117 14.56 -17.29 26.37
N LYS A 118 15.76 -17.01 26.79
CA LYS A 118 16.98 -17.24 26.02
C LYS A 118 17.26 -18.73 25.76
N GLU A 119 16.92 -19.62 26.72
CA GLU A 119 17.02 -21.06 26.49
C GLU A 119 16.07 -21.53 25.37
N ALA A 120 14.86 -20.99 25.34
CA ALA A 120 13.91 -21.30 24.26
C ALA A 120 14.41 -20.81 22.89
N LEU A 121 15.03 -19.65 22.85
CA LEU A 121 15.64 -19.13 21.63
C LEU A 121 16.79 -20.05 21.14
N ALA A 122 17.69 -20.43 22.04
CA ALA A 122 18.80 -21.34 21.72
C ALA A 122 18.29 -22.70 21.23
N TYR A 123 17.28 -23.25 21.91
CA TYR A 123 16.63 -24.49 21.52
C TYR A 123 16.00 -24.40 20.12
N CYS A 124 15.26 -23.32 19.82
CA CYS A 124 14.64 -23.13 18.50
C CYS A 124 15.68 -22.92 17.39
N ILE A 125 16.78 -22.24 17.66
CA ILE A 125 17.90 -22.10 16.71
C ILE A 125 18.47 -23.49 16.38
N GLN A 126 18.71 -24.33 17.40
CA GLN A 126 19.22 -25.68 17.19
C GLN A 126 18.22 -26.55 16.42
N CYS A 127 16.93 -26.51 16.78
CA CYS A 127 15.90 -27.22 16.01
C CYS A 127 15.86 -26.79 14.55
N GLY A 128 16.05 -25.48 14.26
CA GLY A 128 16.09 -24.97 12.91
C GLY A 128 17.29 -25.50 12.10
N LYS A 129 18.47 -25.61 12.73
CA LYS A 129 19.67 -26.19 12.12
C LYS A 129 19.50 -27.69 11.84
N ASP A 130 19.07 -28.46 12.85
CA ASP A 130 18.86 -29.91 12.73
C ASP A 130 17.81 -30.24 11.66
N ALA A 131 16.69 -29.47 11.63
CA ALA A 131 15.65 -29.64 10.65
C ALA A 131 16.14 -29.30 9.23
N GLY A 132 16.95 -28.25 9.07
CA GLY A 132 17.54 -27.87 7.77
C GLY A 132 18.45 -28.96 7.20
N GLU A 133 19.32 -29.54 8.04
CA GLU A 133 20.18 -30.67 7.68
C GLU A 133 19.36 -31.91 7.28
N TYR A 134 18.38 -32.28 8.11
CA TYR A 134 17.49 -33.40 7.83
C TYR A 134 16.74 -33.24 6.49
N ILE A 135 16.19 -32.04 6.23
CA ILE A 135 15.46 -31.76 4.99
C ILE A 135 16.39 -31.86 3.78
N THR A 136 17.58 -31.28 3.85
CA THR A 136 18.58 -31.33 2.79
C THR A 136 18.97 -32.78 2.44
N GLU A 137 19.26 -33.60 3.46
CA GLU A 137 19.59 -35.01 3.26
C GLU A 137 18.46 -35.78 2.60
N HIS A 138 17.21 -35.55 3.01
CA HIS A 138 16.05 -36.23 2.42
C HIS A 138 15.76 -35.79 0.99
N LEU A 139 15.91 -34.50 0.68
CA LEU A 139 15.83 -33.98 -0.70
C LEU A 139 16.86 -34.66 -1.58
N HIS A 140 18.10 -34.84 -1.12
CA HIS A 140 19.13 -35.54 -1.88
C HIS A 140 18.84 -37.02 -2.07
N LYS A 141 18.37 -37.72 -1.03
CA LYS A 141 17.90 -39.13 -1.12
C LYS A 141 16.74 -39.32 -2.10
N GLU A 142 15.86 -38.31 -2.20
CA GLU A 142 14.74 -38.29 -3.16
C GLU A 142 15.18 -37.89 -4.59
N GLY A 143 16.47 -37.75 -4.87
CA GLY A 143 17.02 -37.40 -6.17
C GLY A 143 16.85 -35.92 -6.55
N LYS A 144 16.66 -35.06 -5.59
CA LYS A 144 16.45 -33.62 -5.78
C LYS A 144 17.72 -32.78 -5.58
N ALA A 145 18.89 -33.42 -5.47
CA ALA A 145 20.18 -32.72 -5.43
C ALA A 145 20.38 -31.89 -6.72
N PRO A 146 21.06 -30.76 -6.66
CA PRO A 146 21.78 -30.13 -5.54
C PRO A 146 20.93 -29.11 -4.74
N GLN A 147 19.65 -29.35 -4.57
CA GLN A 147 18.76 -28.41 -3.82
C GLN A 147 18.91 -28.64 -2.33
N ASP A 148 19.34 -27.60 -1.62
CA ASP A 148 19.55 -27.59 -0.19
C ASP A 148 18.55 -26.65 0.50
N LEU A 149 18.16 -26.96 1.74
CA LEU A 149 17.41 -26.08 2.61
C LEU A 149 18.23 -25.83 3.89
N GLU A 150 18.84 -24.66 3.98
CA GLU A 150 19.69 -24.27 5.09
C GLU A 150 18.89 -23.48 6.14
N TYR A 151 19.28 -23.62 7.42
CA TYR A 151 18.86 -22.68 8.45
C TYR A 151 19.45 -21.29 8.16
N GLU A 152 18.59 -20.29 8.04
CA GLU A 152 19.03 -18.92 7.76
C GLU A 152 19.05 -18.05 9.03
N LYS A 153 17.97 -18.07 9.80
CA LYS A 153 17.79 -17.18 10.96
C LYS A 153 16.59 -17.56 11.82
N THR A 154 16.61 -17.12 13.06
CA THR A 154 15.45 -17.15 13.95
C THR A 154 14.99 -15.73 14.28
N PHE A 155 13.68 -15.52 14.35
CA PHE A 155 13.08 -14.26 14.79
C PHE A 155 12.46 -14.40 16.17
N TRP A 156 12.84 -13.51 17.11
CA TRP A 156 12.18 -13.42 18.40
C TRP A 156 12.36 -12.05 19.06
N PRO A 157 11.24 -11.31 19.31
CA PRO A 157 9.87 -11.57 18.89
C PRO A 157 9.64 -11.41 17.38
N PHE A 158 8.50 -11.89 16.87
CA PHE A 158 8.13 -11.84 15.45
C PHE A 158 6.66 -11.46 15.28
N ILE A 159 6.37 -10.57 14.33
CA ILE A 159 5.03 -10.19 13.93
C ILE A 159 4.91 -10.40 12.42
N LEU A 160 3.97 -11.26 12.02
CA LEU A 160 3.57 -11.48 10.63
C LEU A 160 2.23 -10.79 10.40
N ILE A 161 2.22 -9.74 9.58
CA ILE A 161 1.02 -8.97 9.27
C ILE A 161 0.28 -9.57 8.07
N SER A 162 1.03 -9.87 7.01
CA SER A 162 0.51 -10.48 5.79
C SER A 162 1.66 -11.01 4.93
N LYS A 163 1.33 -11.61 3.77
CA LYS A 163 2.35 -12.04 2.79
C LYS A 163 3.35 -10.91 2.50
N LYS A 164 4.65 -11.21 2.63
CA LYS A 164 5.77 -10.27 2.41
C LYS A 164 5.76 -9.03 3.32
N ARG A 165 5.04 -9.06 4.44
CA ARG A 165 4.93 -7.94 5.38
C ARG A 165 5.05 -8.45 6.82
N TYR A 166 6.26 -8.40 7.34
CA TYR A 166 6.58 -8.88 8.68
C TYR A 166 7.74 -8.09 9.29
N THR A 167 7.91 -8.24 10.59
CA THR A 167 9.04 -7.70 11.33
C THR A 167 9.40 -8.58 12.51
N GLY A 168 10.66 -8.56 12.88
CA GLY A 168 11.14 -9.31 14.04
C GLY A 168 12.58 -8.94 14.37
N ASP A 169 13.01 -9.36 15.55
CA ASP A 169 14.39 -9.28 15.97
C ASP A 169 15.11 -10.56 15.55
N LYS A 170 16.07 -10.40 14.67
CA LYS A 170 16.76 -11.49 13.97
C LYS A 170 18.00 -11.95 14.73
N TYR A 171 18.11 -13.27 14.87
CA TYR A 171 19.29 -13.99 15.35
C TYR A 171 19.75 -14.95 14.25
N GLU A 172 21.05 -14.96 13.92
CA GLU A 172 21.58 -15.78 12.81
C GLU A 172 22.29 -17.04 13.31
N PHE A 173 23.13 -16.94 14.33
CA PHE A 173 24.00 -18.04 14.73
C PHE A 173 23.72 -18.56 16.14
N THR A 174 23.56 -17.66 17.10
CA THR A 174 23.38 -17.99 18.51
C THR A 174 22.35 -17.11 19.21
N ALA A 175 21.89 -17.55 20.39
CA ALA A 175 20.99 -16.76 21.22
C ALA A 175 21.71 -15.63 21.98
N ASP A 176 23.04 -15.58 21.94
CA ASP A 176 23.87 -14.57 22.62
C ASP A 176 24.12 -13.32 21.77
N GLU A 177 23.77 -13.38 20.50
CA GLU A 177 23.92 -12.24 19.60
C GLU A 177 23.04 -11.05 20.00
N THR A 178 23.54 -9.84 19.72
CA THR A 178 22.70 -8.65 19.72
C THR A 178 21.74 -8.72 18.53
N PRO A 179 20.42 -8.78 18.80
CA PRO A 179 19.44 -8.93 17.73
C PRO A 179 19.42 -7.73 16.80
N LYS A 180 19.22 -8.01 15.52
CA LYS A 180 19.05 -6.95 14.50
C LYS A 180 17.60 -6.88 14.06
N ARG A 181 16.94 -5.72 14.26
CA ARG A 181 15.60 -5.51 13.74
C ARG A 181 15.58 -5.64 12.21
N THR A 182 14.82 -6.62 11.75
CA THR A 182 14.55 -6.84 10.32
C THR A 182 13.07 -6.61 10.04
N SER A 183 12.79 -5.85 8.98
CA SER A 183 11.42 -5.54 8.53
C SER A 183 11.32 -5.70 7.03
N MET A 184 10.28 -6.39 6.57
CA MET A 184 9.98 -6.62 5.17
C MET A 184 8.64 -5.97 4.81
N GLY A 185 8.60 -5.21 3.71
CA GLY A 185 7.37 -4.64 3.14
C GLY A 185 6.61 -3.64 4.00
N LEU A 186 7.17 -3.17 5.11
CA LEU A 186 6.53 -2.23 6.04
C LEU A 186 6.78 -0.77 5.67
N VAL A 187 5.87 0.09 6.09
CA VAL A 187 5.91 1.54 5.82
C VAL A 187 7.17 2.22 6.34
N THR A 188 7.80 1.69 7.38
CA THR A 188 9.05 2.21 7.95
C THR A 188 10.23 2.20 6.97
N LYS A 189 10.25 1.27 6.02
CA LYS A 189 11.31 1.13 5.00
C LYS A 189 11.05 1.95 3.73
N ARG A 190 9.83 2.43 3.53
CA ARG A 190 9.46 3.16 2.31
C ARG A 190 9.83 4.63 2.40
N ARG A 191 10.42 5.18 1.34
CA ARG A 191 10.80 6.60 1.29
C ARG A 191 9.65 7.56 0.97
N ASP A 192 8.54 7.02 0.47
CA ASP A 192 7.36 7.77 0.04
C ASP A 192 6.35 8.04 1.18
N ASN A 193 6.63 7.57 2.40
CA ASN A 193 5.83 7.88 3.59
C ASN A 193 6.44 9.03 4.39
N ALA A 194 5.58 9.90 4.94
CA ALA A 194 6.00 10.97 5.83
C ALA A 194 6.68 10.41 7.10
N PRO A 195 7.66 11.11 7.68
CA PRO A 195 8.34 10.68 8.91
C PRO A 195 7.38 10.36 10.05
N ILE A 196 6.28 11.12 10.21
CA ILE A 196 5.26 10.86 11.24
C ILE A 196 4.65 9.46 11.12
N VAL A 197 4.43 8.98 9.89
CA VAL A 197 3.89 7.63 9.65
C VAL A 197 4.87 6.56 10.13
N LYS A 198 6.14 6.76 9.82
CA LYS A 198 7.22 5.86 10.26
C LYS A 198 7.37 5.85 11.78
N TYR A 199 7.25 7.02 12.39
CA TYR A 199 7.34 7.20 13.84
C TYR A 199 6.19 6.50 14.56
N VAL A 200 4.94 6.79 14.15
CA VAL A 200 3.74 6.19 14.77
C VAL A 200 3.75 4.67 14.57
N PHE A 201 3.96 4.21 13.35
CA PHE A 201 3.96 2.78 13.04
C PHE A 201 5.12 2.04 13.73
N GLY A 202 6.32 2.61 13.73
CA GLY A 202 7.49 1.99 14.36
C GLY A 202 7.33 1.83 15.86
N ASN A 203 6.82 2.87 16.56
CA ASN A 203 6.55 2.80 18.00
C ASN A 203 5.40 1.84 18.32
N LEU A 204 4.36 1.80 17.47
CA LEU A 204 3.28 0.83 17.63
C LEU A 204 3.83 -0.60 17.59
N ILE A 205 4.62 -0.94 16.56
CA ILE A 205 5.27 -2.25 16.44
C ILE A 205 6.11 -2.56 17.67
N ASN A 206 6.92 -1.61 18.16
CA ASN A 206 7.74 -1.82 19.36
C ASN A 206 6.89 -2.17 20.58
N LYS A 207 5.79 -1.42 20.78
CA LYS A 207 4.87 -1.68 21.88
C LYS A 207 4.21 -3.06 21.79
N PHE A 208 3.79 -3.45 20.60
CA PHE A 208 3.26 -4.80 20.37
C PHE A 208 4.29 -5.91 20.67
N MET A 209 5.54 -5.70 20.28
CA MET A 209 6.59 -6.71 20.45
C MET A 209 7.08 -6.84 21.88
N TYR A 210 7.17 -5.73 22.62
CA TYR A 210 7.84 -5.73 23.93
C TYR A 210 6.89 -5.51 25.10
N ASP A 211 5.97 -4.55 25.02
CA ASP A 211 5.06 -4.25 26.13
C ASP A 211 4.00 -5.37 26.28
N ARG A 212 3.61 -6.01 25.16
CA ARG A 212 2.60 -7.09 25.11
C ARG A 212 1.29 -6.73 25.83
N ASN A 213 0.98 -5.43 25.89
CA ASN A 213 -0.21 -4.90 26.55
C ASN A 213 -0.98 -4.03 25.57
N LEU A 214 -2.10 -4.58 25.07
CA LEU A 214 -2.92 -3.91 24.08
C LEU A 214 -3.46 -2.56 24.59
N ASN A 215 -3.98 -2.53 25.82
CA ASN A 215 -4.58 -1.30 26.38
C ASN A 215 -3.56 -0.16 26.46
N LYS A 216 -2.38 -0.41 27.01
CA LYS A 216 -1.29 0.60 27.05
C LYS A 216 -0.88 1.05 25.65
N THR A 217 -0.87 0.15 24.68
CA THR A 217 -0.56 0.47 23.30
C THR A 217 -1.63 1.35 22.67
N LEU A 218 -2.91 1.06 22.91
CA LEU A 218 -4.04 1.87 22.43
C LEU A 218 -4.07 3.25 23.06
N ASP A 219 -3.81 3.36 24.36
CA ASP A 219 -3.76 4.66 25.06
C ASP A 219 -2.63 5.54 24.54
N TRP A 220 -1.45 4.95 24.31
CA TRP A 220 -0.36 5.66 23.65
C TRP A 220 -0.75 6.13 22.24
N LEU A 221 -1.40 5.27 21.45
CA LEU A 221 -1.83 5.60 20.09
C LEU A 221 -2.84 6.76 20.10
N LYS A 222 -3.86 6.71 20.98
CA LYS A 222 -4.84 7.79 21.15
C LYS A 222 -4.16 9.11 21.53
N HIS A 223 -3.21 9.07 22.49
CA HIS A 223 -2.44 10.25 22.86
C HIS A 223 -1.66 10.82 21.68
N MET A 224 -1.02 9.96 20.90
CA MET A 224 -0.24 10.38 19.74
C MET A 224 -1.11 10.98 18.63
N LEU A 225 -2.27 10.37 18.32
CA LEU A 225 -3.23 10.89 17.34
C LEU A 225 -3.75 12.28 17.78
N LYS A 226 -4.05 12.46 19.07
CA LYS A 226 -4.44 13.75 19.61
C LYS A 226 -3.33 14.79 19.45
N LYS A 227 -2.09 14.42 19.75
CA LYS A 227 -0.92 15.32 19.61
C LYS A 227 -0.75 15.77 18.15
N ILE A 228 -1.01 14.89 17.17
CA ILE A 228 -0.98 15.21 15.74
C ILE A 228 -2.09 16.21 15.40
N ILE A 229 -3.34 15.94 15.78
CA ILE A 229 -4.49 16.84 15.51
C ILE A 229 -4.29 18.21 16.12
N ASP A 230 -3.74 18.27 17.35
CA ASP A 230 -3.45 19.50 18.05
C ASP A 230 -2.28 20.30 17.42
N GLY A 231 -1.64 19.77 16.36
CA GLY A 231 -0.52 20.41 15.68
C GLY A 231 0.76 20.54 16.51
N LYS A 232 0.93 19.67 17.52
CA LYS A 232 2.08 19.71 18.46
C LYS A 232 3.35 19.06 17.89
N GLU A 233 3.27 18.47 16.69
CA GLU A 233 4.42 17.88 16.00
C GLU A 233 5.01 18.87 15.00
N HIS A 234 6.34 18.85 14.87
CA HIS A 234 7.05 19.75 13.97
C HIS A 234 6.74 19.43 12.50
N ILE A 235 6.68 20.46 11.63
CA ILE A 235 6.35 20.32 10.20
C ILE A 235 7.22 19.28 9.47
N SER A 236 8.49 19.14 9.85
CA SER A 236 9.39 18.16 9.25
C SER A 236 8.88 16.70 9.32
N MET A 237 8.01 16.42 10.30
CA MET A 237 7.39 15.11 10.47
C MET A 237 6.35 14.80 9.37
N PHE A 238 5.87 15.82 8.69
CA PHE A 238 4.81 15.72 7.68
C PHE A 238 5.30 15.87 6.24
N ILE A 239 6.59 16.14 6.04
CA ILE A 239 7.16 16.34 4.70
C ILE A 239 7.29 15.01 3.97
N LEU A 240 6.66 14.96 2.79
CA LEU A 240 6.85 13.90 1.81
C LEU A 240 7.77 14.38 0.69
N SER A 241 8.35 13.47 -0.07
CA SER A 241 9.09 13.86 -1.25
C SER A 241 8.93 12.85 -2.38
N LYS A 242 8.71 13.33 -3.60
CA LYS A 242 8.54 12.53 -4.81
C LYS A 242 9.49 13.01 -5.90
N THR A 243 10.05 12.07 -6.67
CA THR A 243 10.89 12.39 -7.82
C THR A 243 10.01 12.83 -8.98
N LEU A 244 10.40 13.90 -9.66
CA LEU A 244 9.74 14.42 -10.84
C LEU A 244 10.25 13.65 -12.06
N ASN A 245 9.34 13.00 -12.80
CA ASN A 245 9.70 12.32 -14.03
C ASN A 245 9.76 13.32 -15.19
N SER A 246 10.50 12.94 -16.25
CA SER A 246 10.60 13.74 -17.48
C SER A 246 9.29 13.83 -18.25
N TYR A 247 8.43 12.81 -18.15
CA TYR A 247 7.16 12.75 -18.86
C TYR A 247 6.04 12.17 -17.98
N TYR A 248 4.84 12.73 -18.11
CA TYR A 248 3.59 12.25 -17.53
C TYR A 248 2.47 12.28 -18.56
N LYS A 249 1.73 11.18 -18.67
CA LYS A 249 0.56 11.12 -19.60
C LYS A 249 -0.51 12.17 -19.25
N ASN A 250 -0.79 12.32 -17.94
CA ASN A 250 -1.77 13.27 -17.41
C ASN A 250 -1.11 14.12 -16.31
N PRO A 251 -0.37 15.20 -16.63
CA PRO A 251 0.37 15.99 -15.66
C PRO A 251 -0.49 16.56 -14.53
N GLN A 252 -1.71 17.00 -14.85
CA GLN A 252 -2.65 17.63 -13.90
C GLN A 252 -3.15 16.66 -12.81
N SER A 253 -3.09 15.35 -13.07
CA SER A 253 -3.46 14.33 -12.08
C SER A 253 -2.33 13.98 -11.10
N ILE A 254 -1.12 14.50 -11.34
CA ILE A 254 0.07 14.18 -10.56
C ILE A 254 0.38 15.33 -9.59
N PRO A 255 0.11 15.17 -8.27
CA PRO A 255 0.20 16.27 -7.32
C PRO A 255 1.53 17.01 -7.32
N HIS A 256 2.65 16.28 -7.20
CA HIS A 256 3.99 16.87 -7.16
C HIS A 256 4.41 17.51 -8.51
N LYS A 257 3.82 17.10 -9.64
CA LYS A 257 4.03 17.79 -10.93
C LYS A 257 3.29 19.13 -10.95
N VAL A 258 2.03 19.16 -10.51
CA VAL A 258 1.25 20.39 -10.38
C VAL A 258 1.95 21.38 -9.44
N LEU A 259 2.50 20.88 -8.31
CA LEU A 259 3.28 21.72 -7.39
C LEU A 259 4.56 22.23 -8.05
N ALA A 260 5.29 21.41 -8.80
CA ALA A 260 6.51 21.83 -9.50
C ALA A 260 6.22 22.94 -10.55
N ASP A 261 5.11 22.84 -11.26
CA ASP A 261 4.67 23.87 -12.20
C ASP A 261 4.32 25.17 -11.47
N ARG A 262 3.59 25.09 -10.37
CA ARG A 262 3.23 26.23 -9.51
C ARG A 262 4.46 26.91 -8.89
N ILE A 263 5.49 26.14 -8.49
CA ILE A 263 6.78 26.70 -8.07
C ILE A 263 7.43 27.46 -9.22
N GLY A 264 7.45 26.89 -10.42
CA GLY A 264 8.02 27.54 -11.60
C GLY A 264 7.25 28.77 -12.06
N GLU A 265 5.94 28.86 -11.83
CA GLU A 265 5.12 30.07 -12.09
C GLU A 265 5.45 31.19 -11.10
N ARG A 266 5.73 30.85 -9.84
CA ARG A 266 6.12 31.81 -8.79
C ARG A 266 7.57 32.30 -8.93
N ASP A 267 8.46 31.38 -9.28
CA ASP A 267 9.89 31.62 -9.45
C ASP A 267 10.44 30.84 -10.66
N PRO A 268 10.43 31.42 -11.86
CA PRO A 268 10.92 30.75 -13.07
C PRO A 268 12.36 30.28 -13.00
N GLY A 269 13.22 30.98 -12.23
CA GLY A 269 14.63 30.65 -12.05
C GLY A 269 14.85 29.36 -11.29
N ASN A 270 13.95 29.03 -10.36
CA ASN A 270 14.01 27.84 -9.49
C ASN A 270 12.98 26.76 -9.89
N LYS A 271 12.51 26.76 -11.13
CA LYS A 271 11.59 25.72 -11.60
C LYS A 271 12.22 24.34 -11.50
N PRO A 272 11.59 23.37 -10.76
CA PRO A 272 12.11 22.03 -10.63
C PRO A 272 12.22 21.29 -11.96
N LYS A 273 13.33 20.54 -12.15
CA LYS A 273 13.65 19.78 -13.37
C LYS A 273 13.33 18.30 -13.20
N ALA A 274 13.39 17.55 -14.30
CA ALA A 274 13.29 16.11 -14.28
C ALA A 274 14.37 15.50 -13.37
N ASN A 275 14.00 14.47 -12.61
CA ASN A 275 14.77 13.78 -11.57
C ASN A 275 14.95 14.56 -10.25
N ASP A 276 14.53 15.82 -10.15
CA ASP A 276 14.50 16.51 -8.87
C ASP A 276 13.46 15.88 -7.94
N ARG A 277 13.77 15.90 -6.65
CA ARG A 277 12.83 15.47 -5.61
C ARG A 277 12.10 16.67 -5.04
N ILE A 278 10.80 16.68 -5.24
CA ILE A 278 9.92 17.75 -4.76
C ILE A 278 9.46 17.42 -3.34
N PRO A 279 9.90 18.18 -2.33
CA PRO A 279 9.35 18.08 -0.98
C PRO A 279 7.99 18.78 -0.92
N TYR A 280 7.04 18.18 -0.22
CA TYR A 280 5.72 18.78 -0.01
C TYR A 280 5.05 18.29 1.27
N ALA A 281 4.10 19.06 1.76
CA ALA A 281 3.18 18.62 2.80
C ALA A 281 1.74 18.92 2.41
N TYR A 282 0.80 18.18 2.98
CA TYR A 282 -0.62 18.43 2.77
C TYR A 282 -1.10 19.58 3.66
N VAL A 283 -1.86 20.49 3.05
CA VAL A 283 -2.40 21.69 3.70
C VAL A 283 -3.93 21.68 3.63
N GLU A 284 -4.56 22.31 4.61
CA GLU A 284 -5.99 22.58 4.57
C GLU A 284 -6.33 23.47 3.38
N VAL A 285 -7.35 23.11 2.64
CA VAL A 285 -7.84 23.89 1.48
C VAL A 285 -9.30 24.26 1.73
N ASP A 286 -9.63 25.51 1.44
CA ASP A 286 -11.02 25.95 1.50
C ASP A 286 -11.85 25.27 0.41
N ASP A 287 -12.73 24.36 0.83
CA ASP A 287 -13.63 23.60 -0.04
C ASP A 287 -15.05 24.20 -0.10
N LYS A 288 -15.22 25.39 0.49
CA LYS A 288 -16.53 26.06 0.49
C LYS A 288 -17.04 26.23 -0.93
N PRO A 289 -18.31 25.88 -1.16
CA PRO A 289 -18.93 26.09 -2.45
C PRO A 289 -18.92 27.58 -2.84
N THR A 290 -18.52 27.88 -4.07
CA THR A 290 -18.52 29.25 -4.57
C THR A 290 -19.93 29.64 -4.99
N LEU A 291 -20.40 30.78 -4.51
CA LEU A 291 -21.66 31.37 -4.98
C LEU A 291 -21.51 31.75 -6.47
N VAL A 292 -22.33 31.14 -7.32
CA VAL A 292 -22.31 31.39 -8.80
C VAL A 292 -23.52 32.19 -9.27
N GLY A 293 -24.40 32.59 -8.35
CA GLY A 293 -25.59 33.36 -8.64
C GLY A 293 -26.79 32.90 -7.80
N PHE A 294 -27.96 33.27 -8.22
CA PHE A 294 -29.20 32.93 -7.55
C PHE A 294 -30.12 32.16 -8.50
N LYS A 295 -30.98 31.30 -7.95
CA LYS A 295 -32.06 30.70 -8.72
C LYS A 295 -33.06 31.79 -9.10
N LYS A 296 -33.63 31.69 -10.30
CA LYS A 296 -34.77 32.55 -10.65
C LYS A 296 -35.98 32.14 -9.81
N ALA A 297 -36.49 33.06 -9.05
CA ALA A 297 -37.74 32.91 -8.32
C ALA A 297 -38.72 33.96 -8.81
N PHE A 298 -39.98 33.72 -8.62
CA PHE A 298 -41.03 34.63 -9.04
C PHE A 298 -42.07 34.75 -7.94
N GLU A 299 -42.40 35.96 -7.59
CA GLU A 299 -43.48 36.27 -6.68
C GLU A 299 -44.68 36.82 -7.44
N LEU A 300 -45.86 36.50 -6.99
CA LEU A 300 -47.08 37.05 -7.52
C LEU A 300 -47.44 38.31 -6.74
N GLN A 301 -47.45 39.45 -7.42
CA GLN A 301 -47.82 40.74 -6.85
C GLN A 301 -49.14 41.18 -7.44
N GLY A 302 -50.12 41.50 -6.58
CA GLY A 302 -51.49 41.94 -6.94
C GLY A 302 -52.55 41.15 -6.18
N THR A 303 -53.79 41.50 -6.40
CA THR A 303 -54.98 40.84 -5.83
C THR A 303 -55.64 39.92 -6.87
N GLY A 304 -55.71 38.60 -6.60
CA GLY A 304 -56.37 37.63 -7.47
C GLY A 304 -55.81 36.23 -7.38
N GLU A 305 -56.56 35.21 -7.78
CA GLU A 305 -56.16 33.81 -7.79
C GLU A 305 -55.60 33.38 -9.15
N TYR A 306 -54.40 32.80 -9.15
CA TYR A 306 -53.82 32.13 -10.30
C TYR A 306 -53.95 30.62 -10.17
N LYS A 307 -54.50 29.98 -11.20
CA LYS A 307 -54.52 28.54 -11.30
C LYS A 307 -53.44 28.05 -12.23
N LYS A 308 -52.46 27.34 -11.69
CA LYS A 308 -51.41 26.65 -12.48
C LYS A 308 -52.02 25.39 -13.11
N ILE A 309 -52.15 25.39 -14.43
CA ILE A 309 -52.69 24.25 -15.18
C ILE A 309 -51.58 23.71 -16.09
N ARG A 310 -51.38 22.39 -16.06
CA ARG A 310 -50.47 21.70 -16.96
C ARG A 310 -51.23 21.45 -18.28
N LYS A 311 -50.97 22.28 -19.27
CA LYS A 311 -51.59 22.11 -20.59
C LYS A 311 -50.62 21.40 -21.55
N ARG A 312 -51.20 20.54 -22.43
CA ARG A 312 -50.50 19.91 -23.55
C ARG A 312 -50.19 20.97 -24.59
N ILE A 313 -48.92 21.05 -25.03
CA ILE A 313 -48.48 21.97 -26.05
C ILE A 313 -48.82 21.37 -27.42
N LYS A 314 -49.13 22.23 -28.42
CA LYS A 314 -49.42 21.81 -29.79
C LYS A 314 -48.21 21.16 -30.47
N SER A 315 -48.42 20.46 -31.59
CA SER A 315 -47.55 19.50 -32.25
C SER A 315 -46.16 19.98 -32.69
N ASP A 316 -45.94 21.24 -32.79
CA ASP A 316 -44.66 21.87 -33.17
C ASP A 316 -43.68 22.07 -32.02
N GLU A 317 -44.06 21.75 -30.80
CA GLU A 317 -43.21 21.84 -29.60
C GLU A 317 -42.91 20.48 -28.94
N PHE A 318 -42.63 19.45 -29.72
CA PHE A 318 -42.24 18.14 -29.22
C PHE A 318 -40.76 18.13 -28.78
N TYR A 319 -40.41 17.34 -27.79
CA TYR A 319 -39.04 17.18 -27.36
C TYR A 319 -38.53 15.76 -27.60
N LYS A 320 -37.24 15.69 -27.95
CA LYS A 320 -36.52 14.44 -28.12
C LYS A 320 -36.30 13.76 -26.77
N LYS A 321 -36.60 12.47 -26.66
CA LYS A 321 -36.31 11.65 -25.50
C LYS A 321 -35.20 10.67 -25.85
N ASP A 322 -34.24 10.49 -24.93
CA ASP A 322 -33.21 9.47 -25.07
C ASP A 322 -33.87 8.07 -24.98
N GLU A 323 -33.64 7.26 -25.99
CA GLU A 323 -34.00 5.85 -25.98
C GLU A 323 -32.88 5.01 -25.44
N VAL A 324 -33.20 4.02 -24.60
CA VAL A 324 -32.23 3.08 -24.05
C VAL A 324 -32.28 1.81 -24.86
N ILE A 325 -31.21 1.53 -25.60
CA ILE A 325 -31.09 0.29 -26.39
C ILE A 325 -30.08 -0.66 -25.76
N ASP A 326 -30.25 -1.95 -26.05
CA ASP A 326 -29.26 -2.96 -25.69
C ASP A 326 -27.97 -2.77 -26.51
N ASP A 327 -26.84 -2.67 -25.81
CA ASP A 327 -25.49 -2.52 -26.40
C ASP A 327 -24.61 -3.75 -26.06
N GLY A 328 -25.25 -4.94 -25.94
CA GLY A 328 -24.58 -6.21 -25.62
C GLY A 328 -24.27 -6.40 -24.14
N PHE A 329 -23.20 -7.11 -23.85
CA PHE A 329 -22.81 -7.44 -22.48
C PHE A 329 -21.40 -6.96 -22.15
N TYR A 330 -21.17 -6.59 -20.91
CA TYR A 330 -19.82 -6.40 -20.39
C TYR A 330 -19.09 -7.73 -20.25
N LYS A 331 -17.75 -7.73 -20.22
CA LYS A 331 -16.92 -8.94 -20.01
C LYS A 331 -17.26 -9.74 -18.74
N ASN A 332 -18.00 -9.16 -17.81
CA ASN A 332 -18.49 -9.79 -16.58
C ASN A 332 -19.93 -10.36 -16.70
N GLY A 333 -20.47 -10.44 -17.90
CA GLY A 333 -21.81 -11.00 -18.18
C GLY A 333 -23.01 -10.08 -17.84
N LYS A 334 -22.77 -8.84 -17.39
CA LYS A 334 -23.88 -7.90 -17.14
C LYS A 334 -24.35 -7.23 -18.43
N PRO A 335 -25.67 -7.02 -18.62
CA PRO A 335 -26.20 -6.32 -19.78
C PRO A 335 -25.68 -4.87 -19.85
N LYS A 336 -25.33 -4.43 -21.03
CA LYS A 336 -24.85 -3.10 -21.33
C LYS A 336 -25.92 -2.36 -22.14
N THR A 337 -26.31 -1.18 -21.67
CA THR A 337 -27.32 -0.37 -22.35
C THR A 337 -26.70 0.96 -22.79
N LYS A 338 -27.10 1.44 -23.96
CA LYS A 338 -26.70 2.72 -24.51
C LYS A 338 -27.92 3.61 -24.71
N LYS A 339 -27.81 4.87 -24.28
CA LYS A 339 -28.84 5.87 -24.56
C LYS A 339 -28.60 6.49 -25.92
N ILE A 340 -29.58 6.37 -26.81
CA ILE A 340 -29.58 7.06 -28.09
C ILE A 340 -30.59 8.18 -28.05
N LYS A 341 -30.20 9.35 -28.51
CA LYS A 341 -31.15 10.47 -28.73
C LYS A 341 -32.03 10.13 -29.93
N VAL A 342 -33.29 9.94 -29.69
CA VAL A 342 -34.26 9.69 -30.75
C VAL A 342 -35.05 10.97 -31.05
N ASP A 343 -35.17 11.32 -32.30
CA ASP A 343 -36.05 12.37 -32.79
C ASP A 343 -37.46 11.82 -32.81
N ASP A 344 -38.15 11.90 -31.67
CA ASP A 344 -39.54 11.47 -31.54
C ASP A 344 -40.47 12.69 -31.59
N GLU A 345 -40.97 12.96 -32.78
CA GLU A 345 -41.93 14.04 -33.02
C GLU A 345 -43.32 13.80 -32.45
N THR A 346 -43.55 12.59 -31.88
CA THR A 346 -44.88 12.16 -31.49
C THR A 346 -45.26 12.42 -30.04
N ARG A 347 -44.31 12.76 -29.15
CA ARG A 347 -44.56 12.94 -27.73
C ARG A 347 -44.90 14.38 -27.36
N PRO A 348 -46.13 14.62 -26.85
CA PRO A 348 -46.55 15.94 -26.46
C PRO A 348 -45.81 16.48 -25.25
N LYS A 349 -45.24 17.65 -25.38
CA LYS A 349 -44.74 18.44 -24.26
C LYS A 349 -45.89 18.98 -23.42
N TYR A 350 -45.66 19.04 -22.12
CA TYR A 350 -46.54 19.74 -21.21
C TYR A 350 -45.78 20.94 -20.61
N LYS A 351 -46.49 22.09 -20.62
CA LYS A 351 -46.01 23.34 -20.01
C LYS A 351 -47.00 23.75 -18.93
N TRP A 352 -46.49 24.32 -17.87
CA TRP A 352 -47.33 24.97 -16.90
C TRP A 352 -47.81 26.30 -17.46
N ILE A 353 -49.13 26.48 -17.57
CA ILE A 353 -49.73 27.71 -18.02
C ILE A 353 -50.48 28.29 -16.81
N GLU A 354 -50.37 29.59 -16.64
CA GLU A 354 -51.11 30.33 -15.64
C GLU A 354 -52.39 30.86 -16.28
N GLU A 355 -53.57 30.44 -15.82
CA GLU A 355 -54.83 31.01 -16.24
C GLU A 355 -55.19 32.19 -15.33
N LYS A 356 -55.54 33.33 -15.93
CA LYS A 356 -55.94 34.50 -15.19
C LYS A 356 -57.27 34.29 -14.51
N GLY A 357 -57.36 34.57 -13.21
CA GLY A 357 -58.60 34.93 -12.54
C GLY A 357 -59.03 36.35 -12.93
N GLN A 358 -60.15 36.79 -12.39
CA GLN A 358 -60.74 38.09 -12.78
C GLN A 358 -59.91 39.35 -12.40
N GLU A 359 -58.79 39.23 -11.70
CA GLU A 359 -57.90 40.34 -11.30
C GLU A 359 -56.48 40.14 -11.75
N ILE A 360 -55.76 41.26 -12.02
CA ILE A 360 -54.43 41.25 -12.61
C ILE A 360 -53.37 41.00 -11.54
N MET A 361 -52.87 39.78 -11.48
CA MET A 361 -51.65 39.49 -10.75
C MET A 361 -50.43 39.51 -11.70
N LYS A 362 -49.42 40.28 -11.35
CA LYS A 362 -48.14 40.30 -12.08
C LYS A 362 -47.18 39.33 -11.44
N LYS A 363 -46.56 38.52 -12.27
CA LYS A 363 -45.45 37.68 -11.84
C LYS A 363 -44.15 38.50 -11.94
N VAL A 364 -43.57 38.81 -10.80
CA VAL A 364 -42.32 39.60 -10.73
C VAL A 364 -41.16 38.63 -10.46
N GLU A 365 -40.08 38.78 -11.24
CA GLU A 365 -38.87 38.03 -11.03
C GLU A 365 -38.17 38.55 -9.76
N VAL A 366 -37.96 37.70 -8.79
CA VAL A 366 -37.27 38.01 -7.53
C VAL A 366 -36.01 37.16 -7.38
N GLN A 367 -35.12 37.63 -6.55
CA GLN A 367 -33.91 36.86 -6.24
C GLN A 367 -34.29 35.61 -5.43
N GLY A 368 -34.12 34.45 -6.04
CA GLY A 368 -34.39 33.17 -5.37
C GLY A 368 -33.20 32.70 -4.54
N GLU A 369 -33.26 31.46 -4.11
CA GLU A 369 -32.22 30.83 -3.31
C GLU A 369 -30.81 30.93 -3.96
N PRO A 370 -29.75 31.15 -3.17
CA PRO A 370 -28.39 31.21 -3.70
C PRO A 370 -28.00 29.87 -4.36
N LYS A 371 -27.40 29.96 -5.52
CA LYS A 371 -26.89 28.81 -6.28
C LYS A 371 -25.38 28.71 -6.09
N TYR A 372 -24.95 27.64 -5.45
CA TYR A 372 -23.56 27.37 -5.19
C TYR A 372 -23.00 26.34 -6.18
N LYS A 373 -21.78 26.55 -6.63
CA LYS A 373 -20.99 25.56 -7.39
C LYS A 373 -19.94 24.97 -6.47
N LYS A 374 -19.94 23.65 -6.31
CA LYS A 374 -18.93 22.96 -5.54
C LYS A 374 -17.58 23.10 -6.23
N LYS A 375 -16.56 23.58 -5.50
CA LYS A 375 -15.19 23.67 -6.00
C LYS A 375 -14.63 22.26 -6.17
N ILE A 376 -14.11 21.93 -7.34
CA ILE A 376 -13.41 20.66 -7.56
C ILE A 376 -11.96 20.86 -7.10
N ILE A 377 -11.59 20.22 -6.01
CA ILE A 377 -10.24 20.26 -5.44
C ILE A 377 -9.48 19.03 -5.91
N LEU A 378 -8.42 19.23 -6.66
CA LEU A 378 -7.50 18.18 -7.08
C LEU A 378 -6.46 17.90 -5.98
N GLN A 379 -5.81 16.75 -6.04
CA GLN A 379 -4.76 16.40 -5.08
C GLN A 379 -3.57 17.37 -5.11
N GLY A 380 -3.29 17.97 -6.27
CA GLY A 380 -2.27 19.00 -6.44
C GLY A 380 -2.57 20.30 -5.70
N ASP A 381 -3.85 20.61 -5.47
CA ASP A 381 -4.28 21.81 -4.73
C ASP A 381 -4.11 21.65 -3.21
N ARG A 382 -4.04 20.40 -2.74
CA ARG A 382 -3.92 20.06 -1.31
C ARG A 382 -2.48 19.97 -0.82
N ILE A 383 -1.50 20.21 -1.67
CA ILE A 383 -0.09 20.11 -1.30
C ILE A 383 0.66 21.41 -1.56
N GLU A 384 1.66 21.70 -0.71
CA GLU A 384 2.50 22.88 -0.89
C GLU A 384 3.94 22.61 -0.43
N HIS A 385 4.89 23.42 -0.95
CA HIS A 385 6.29 23.35 -0.57
C HIS A 385 6.48 23.77 0.89
N PRO A 386 7.34 23.07 1.68
CA PRO A 386 7.49 23.36 3.11
C PRO A 386 7.88 24.80 3.43
N ASP A 387 8.73 25.42 2.62
CA ASP A 387 9.16 26.80 2.85
C ASP A 387 8.02 27.79 2.60
N TYR A 388 7.21 27.54 1.58
CA TYR A 388 6.02 28.36 1.31
C TYR A 388 4.95 28.20 2.41
N ILE A 389 4.80 26.97 2.95
CA ILE A 389 3.92 26.73 4.10
C ILE A 389 4.34 27.59 5.31
N LYS A 390 5.66 27.65 5.59
CA LYS A 390 6.20 28.48 6.69
C LYS A 390 6.00 29.95 6.43
N GLU A 391 6.35 30.42 5.21
CA GLU A 391 6.22 31.83 4.82
C GLU A 391 4.78 32.33 4.92
N LYS A 392 3.84 31.58 4.36
CA LYS A 392 2.41 31.95 4.34
C LYS A 392 1.64 31.48 5.55
N LYS A 393 2.31 30.81 6.52
CA LYS A 393 1.69 30.25 7.75
C LYS A 393 0.47 29.36 7.44
N LEU A 394 0.58 28.55 6.37
CA LEU A 394 -0.49 27.65 5.97
C LEU A 394 -0.67 26.53 7.00
N LYS A 395 -1.92 26.15 7.23
CA LYS A 395 -2.27 25.09 8.17
C LYS A 395 -2.16 23.73 7.51
N LEU A 396 -1.50 22.77 8.20
CA LEU A 396 -1.38 21.41 7.73
C LEU A 396 -2.71 20.65 7.87
N ASP A 397 -3.03 19.81 6.89
CA ASP A 397 -4.20 18.93 6.94
C ASP A 397 -3.88 17.64 7.74
N TYR A 398 -3.86 17.77 9.07
CA TYR A 398 -3.58 16.65 9.98
C TYR A 398 -4.59 15.50 9.84
N LYS A 399 -5.86 15.82 9.56
CA LYS A 399 -6.91 14.82 9.34
C LYS A 399 -6.59 13.95 8.12
N PHE A 400 -6.06 14.55 7.05
CA PHE A 400 -5.60 13.82 5.88
C PHE A 400 -4.45 12.85 6.22
N TYR A 401 -3.45 13.30 6.99
CA TYR A 401 -2.35 12.41 7.41
C TYR A 401 -2.85 11.24 8.24
N ILE A 402 -3.78 11.46 9.15
CA ILE A 402 -4.35 10.38 9.96
C ILE A 402 -5.16 9.42 9.08
N SER A 403 -6.10 9.91 8.29
CA SER A 403 -7.03 9.08 7.51
C SER A 403 -6.34 8.33 6.37
N ASN A 404 -5.43 8.99 5.63
CA ASN A 404 -4.88 8.43 4.40
C ASN A 404 -3.50 7.78 4.57
N GLN A 405 -2.72 8.17 5.57
CA GLN A 405 -1.34 7.69 5.70
C GLN A 405 -1.09 6.86 6.97
N ILE A 406 -1.67 7.25 8.11
CA ILE A 406 -1.44 6.56 9.40
C ILE A 406 -2.45 5.42 9.59
N MET A 407 -3.72 5.66 9.36
CA MET A 407 -4.80 4.73 9.70
C MET A 407 -4.61 3.34 9.07
N ASN A 408 -4.41 3.27 7.75
CA ASN A 408 -4.34 1.99 7.05
C ASN A 408 -3.19 1.08 7.54
N PRO A 409 -1.92 1.53 7.62
CA PRO A 409 -0.86 0.68 8.12
C PRO A 409 -1.02 0.32 9.61
N VAL A 410 -1.52 1.23 10.43
CA VAL A 410 -1.75 1.00 11.86
C VAL A 410 -2.88 -0.01 12.08
N LYS A 411 -4.00 0.12 11.38
CA LYS A 411 -5.10 -0.85 11.43
C LYS A 411 -4.64 -2.27 11.14
N GLN A 412 -3.80 -2.48 10.13
CA GLN A 412 -3.29 -3.81 9.79
C GLN A 412 -2.54 -4.50 10.93
N VAL A 413 -1.95 -3.73 11.83
CA VAL A 413 -1.31 -4.26 13.05
C VAL A 413 -2.34 -4.47 14.16
N LEU A 414 -3.26 -3.52 14.34
CA LEU A 414 -4.32 -3.62 15.35
C LEU A 414 -5.26 -4.79 15.08
N ASP A 415 -5.61 -5.04 13.82
CA ASP A 415 -6.50 -6.11 13.37
C ASP A 415 -5.95 -7.54 13.68
N ILE A 416 -4.68 -7.64 14.12
CA ILE A 416 -4.11 -8.90 14.67
C ILE A 416 -4.67 -9.22 16.07
N SER A 417 -5.06 -8.20 16.85
CA SER A 417 -5.41 -8.31 18.26
C SER A 417 -6.78 -7.78 18.64
N MET A 418 -7.49 -7.15 17.69
CA MET A 418 -8.84 -6.62 17.87
C MET A 418 -9.62 -6.70 16.55
N SER A 419 -10.94 -6.50 16.61
CA SER A 419 -11.77 -6.53 15.40
C SER A 419 -11.49 -5.34 14.47
N PRO A 420 -11.70 -5.52 13.14
CA PRO A 420 -11.55 -4.43 12.16
C PRO A 420 -12.48 -3.25 12.42
N GLU A 421 -13.66 -3.49 13.00
CA GLU A 421 -14.66 -2.49 13.37
C GLU A 421 -14.14 -1.61 14.53
N GLU A 422 -13.66 -2.23 15.61
CA GLU A 422 -13.10 -1.53 16.77
C GLU A 422 -11.88 -0.69 16.37
N SER A 423 -10.98 -1.26 15.55
CA SER A 423 -9.80 -0.56 15.06
C SER A 423 -10.17 0.66 14.19
N LYS A 424 -11.27 0.58 13.41
CA LYS A 424 -11.78 1.70 12.61
C LYS A 424 -12.43 2.77 13.48
N GLU A 425 -13.21 2.37 14.48
CA GLU A 425 -13.90 3.30 15.38
C GLU A 425 -12.90 4.17 16.17
N LEU A 426 -11.77 3.57 16.57
CA LEU A 426 -10.70 4.31 17.23
C LEU A 426 -10.25 5.54 16.42
N PHE A 427 -10.11 5.41 15.10
CA PHE A 427 -9.72 6.51 14.24
C PHE A 427 -10.86 7.49 13.95
N ASN A 428 -12.09 7.01 13.83
CA ASN A 428 -13.25 7.86 13.54
C ASN A 428 -13.42 8.97 14.59
N LYS A 429 -13.10 8.67 15.86
CA LYS A 429 -13.13 9.68 16.96
C LYS A 429 -12.19 10.87 16.74
N PHE A 430 -11.16 10.73 15.90
CA PHE A 430 -10.21 11.80 15.59
C PHE A 430 -10.45 12.44 14.22
N LEU A 431 -11.35 11.88 13.41
CA LEU A 431 -11.64 12.40 12.07
C LEU A 431 -12.94 13.22 12.01
N GLN A 432 -13.77 13.09 13.03
CA GLN A 432 -14.94 13.96 13.24
C GLN A 432 -14.48 15.35 13.69
#